data_a40d74a2484d85c2b53feb6198fcf52b
#
_entry.id   a40d74a2484d85c2b53feb6198fcf52b
#
_cell.length_a   1.000
_cell.length_b   1.000
_cell.length_c   1.000
_cell.angle_alpha   90.00
_cell.angle_beta   90.00
_cell.angle_gamma   90.00
#
_symmetry.space_group_name_H-M   'P 1'
#
loop_
_entity.id
_entity.type
_entity.pdbx_description
1 polymer ?
#
loop_
_entity_poly.entity_id
_entity_poly.type
_entity_poly.pdbx_seq_one_letter_code
_entity_poly.pdbx_strand_id
1 'polypeptide(L)'
;MGKYRLLALDLDGTLLNDRSEISNTNAKWVRHAVEAGVTVCVSTGRGFPSALPFAEQLRLDTPMITVNGGEIWTKPHSLHRRTLLDSQKVMKLHALAEQHDVWFWGYTTNDIYNKERWVGDTITSHWLKFGYYTENLPILNEILKEIQTWDGLEITNSSPYNIEINSQGVSKASALEEVCRMLGYDMSEVVAVGDSLNDIAAIRASGLGVAMGNAQDEVKAAAKVVTGSHQEHGVAQVIQNYVLRT
;
A
#
# COMPACT_ATOMS: atom_id res chain seq x y z
N MET A 1 7.57 23.67 -14.63
CA MET A 1 7.29 22.50 -13.79
C MET A 1 6.93 21.35 -14.72
N GLY A 2 7.40 20.13 -14.43
CA GLY A 2 7.05 18.95 -15.22
C GLY A 2 5.55 18.65 -15.16
N LYS A 3 5.08 17.73 -16.00
CA LYS A 3 3.67 17.31 -16.07
C LYS A 3 3.19 16.68 -14.74
N TYR A 4 4.07 15.99 -14.04
CA TYR A 4 3.73 15.25 -12.81
C TYR A 4 4.27 15.98 -11.58
N ARG A 5 3.42 16.16 -10.59
CA ARG A 5 3.72 16.88 -9.34
C ARG A 5 3.80 15.98 -8.13
N LEU A 6 3.23 14.77 -8.22
CA LEU A 6 3.24 13.77 -7.15
C LEU A 6 3.67 12.41 -7.68
N LEU A 7 4.59 11.77 -6.95
CA LEU A 7 5.06 10.42 -7.18
C LEU A 7 4.67 9.57 -5.96
N ALA A 8 3.68 8.68 -6.14
CA ALA A 8 3.24 7.73 -5.13
C ALA A 8 3.98 6.41 -5.33
N LEU A 9 4.70 5.97 -4.31
CA LEU A 9 5.55 4.78 -4.33
C LEU A 9 5.06 3.77 -3.30
N ASP A 10 4.75 2.56 -3.78
CA ASP A 10 4.68 1.43 -2.89
C ASP A 10 6.09 1.04 -2.37
N LEU A 11 6.15 0.27 -1.29
CA LEU A 11 7.39 -0.18 -0.65
C LEU A 11 7.79 -1.59 -1.10
N ASP A 12 7.04 -2.60 -0.69
CA ASP A 12 7.40 -4.00 -0.86
C ASP A 12 7.23 -4.45 -2.31
N GLY A 13 8.28 -5.00 -2.92
CA GLY A 13 8.24 -5.35 -4.34
C GLY A 13 8.31 -4.17 -5.31
N THR A 14 8.39 -2.93 -4.80
CA THR A 14 8.45 -1.68 -5.58
C THR A 14 9.71 -0.87 -5.26
N LEU A 15 9.73 -0.13 -4.17
CA LEU A 15 10.89 0.68 -3.78
C LEU A 15 11.96 -0.15 -3.09
N LEU A 16 11.55 -1.19 -2.35
CA LEU A 16 12.41 -2.09 -1.58
C LEU A 16 12.83 -3.30 -2.41
N ASN A 17 14.07 -3.74 -2.24
CA ASN A 17 14.58 -5.00 -2.76
C ASN A 17 14.20 -6.20 -1.87
N ASP A 18 14.60 -7.44 -2.25
CA ASP A 18 14.30 -8.68 -1.49
C ASP A 18 14.88 -8.69 -0.06
N ARG A 19 15.80 -7.77 0.27
CA ARG A 19 16.32 -7.60 1.64
C ARG A 19 15.57 -6.53 2.42
N SER A 20 14.44 -6.03 1.90
CA SER A 20 13.71 -4.90 2.45
C SER A 20 14.57 -3.63 2.60
N GLU A 21 15.44 -3.36 1.61
CA GLU A 21 16.33 -2.20 1.58
C GLU A 21 16.02 -1.31 0.38
N ILE A 22 16.13 0.01 0.55
CA ILE A 22 16.12 0.96 -0.57
C ILE A 22 17.51 0.96 -1.21
N SER A 23 17.60 0.62 -2.48
CA SER A 23 18.89 0.67 -3.20
C SER A 23 19.43 2.10 -3.29
N ASN A 24 20.76 2.26 -3.29
CA ASN A 24 21.41 3.58 -3.46
C ASN A 24 20.95 4.30 -4.74
N THR A 25 20.68 3.54 -5.81
CA THR A 25 20.18 4.07 -7.07
C THR A 25 18.77 4.64 -6.92
N ASN A 26 17.83 3.88 -6.33
CA ASN A 26 16.49 4.38 -6.08
C ASN A 26 16.51 5.59 -5.14
N ALA A 27 17.27 5.53 -4.03
CA ALA A 27 17.41 6.66 -3.10
C ALA A 27 17.94 7.93 -3.76
N LYS A 28 18.93 7.80 -4.65
CA LYS A 28 19.48 8.91 -5.42
C LYS A 28 18.41 9.57 -6.31
N TRP A 29 17.66 8.78 -7.07
CA TRP A 29 16.67 9.32 -8.00
C TRP A 29 15.43 9.87 -7.31
N VAL A 30 15.00 9.26 -6.19
CA VAL A 30 13.96 9.84 -5.33
C VAL A 30 14.37 11.23 -4.84
N ARG A 31 15.63 11.39 -4.40
CA ARG A 31 16.17 12.70 -4.00
C ARG A 31 16.15 13.72 -5.15
N HIS A 32 16.56 13.33 -6.35
CA HIS A 32 16.50 14.22 -7.52
C HIS A 32 15.03 14.63 -7.84
N ALA A 33 14.06 13.74 -7.67
CA ALA A 33 12.64 14.10 -7.84
C ALA A 33 12.21 15.16 -6.81
N VAL A 34 12.58 14.96 -5.54
CA VAL A 34 12.30 15.94 -4.46
C VAL A 34 12.97 17.29 -4.74
N GLU A 35 14.24 17.31 -5.13
CA GLU A 35 15.01 18.51 -5.49
C GLU A 35 14.39 19.26 -6.69
N ALA A 36 13.75 18.52 -7.61
CA ALA A 36 13.01 19.09 -8.74
C ALA A 36 11.60 19.60 -8.37
N GLY A 37 11.22 19.52 -7.10
CA GLY A 37 9.93 20.00 -6.61
C GLY A 37 8.77 18.99 -6.75
N VAL A 38 9.06 17.71 -7.01
CA VAL A 38 8.05 16.65 -7.04
C VAL A 38 7.79 16.17 -5.60
N THR A 39 6.53 16.15 -5.19
CA THR A 39 6.12 15.54 -3.93
C THR A 39 6.23 14.02 -4.02
N VAL A 40 7.04 13.39 -3.18
CA VAL A 40 7.14 11.93 -3.11
C VAL A 40 6.33 11.43 -1.92
N CYS A 41 5.34 10.59 -2.18
CA CYS A 41 4.43 10.00 -1.19
C CYS A 41 4.68 8.49 -1.08
N VAL A 42 5.01 8.01 0.10
CA VAL A 42 4.99 6.56 0.40
C VAL A 42 3.54 6.11 0.49
N SER A 43 3.18 5.02 -0.23
CA SER A 43 1.82 4.46 -0.29
C SER A 43 1.88 2.95 -0.12
N THR A 44 1.67 2.45 1.11
CA THR A 44 1.99 1.07 1.48
C THR A 44 0.89 0.36 2.29
N GLY A 45 0.87 -0.97 2.24
CA GLY A 45 0.09 -1.81 3.15
C GLY A 45 0.68 -1.95 4.55
N ARG A 46 1.92 -1.49 4.77
CA ARG A 46 2.56 -1.50 6.10
C ARG A 46 1.88 -0.50 7.04
N GLY A 47 1.92 -0.79 8.34
CA GLY A 47 1.58 0.18 9.39
C GLY A 47 2.62 1.30 9.49
N PHE A 48 2.22 2.45 10.02
CA PHE A 48 3.08 3.63 10.14
C PHE A 48 4.45 3.33 10.80
N PRO A 49 4.55 2.61 11.94
CA PRO A 49 5.85 2.34 12.55
C PRO A 49 6.82 1.56 11.64
N SER A 50 6.30 0.72 10.76
CA SER A 50 7.11 -0.08 9.82
C SER A 50 7.44 0.67 8.53
N ALA A 51 6.67 1.68 8.15
CA ALA A 51 6.89 2.50 6.97
C ALA A 51 7.78 3.71 7.23
N LEU A 52 7.70 4.28 8.43
CA LEU A 52 8.42 5.50 8.85
C LEU A 52 9.93 5.46 8.58
N PRO A 53 10.68 4.39 8.92
CA PRO A 53 12.13 4.36 8.71
C PRO A 53 12.54 4.60 7.26
N PHE A 54 11.72 4.19 6.28
CA PHE A 54 12.01 4.40 4.86
C PHE A 54 11.77 5.84 4.43
N ALA A 55 10.72 6.49 4.95
CA ALA A 55 10.50 7.91 4.73
C ALA A 55 11.63 8.76 5.33
N GLU A 56 12.08 8.42 6.54
CA GLU A 56 13.21 9.07 7.21
C GLU A 56 14.54 8.86 6.46
N GLN A 57 14.82 7.63 5.99
CA GLN A 57 15.99 7.33 5.16
C GLN A 57 16.04 8.19 3.90
N LEU A 58 14.90 8.44 3.29
CA LEU A 58 14.74 9.29 2.11
C LEU A 58 14.62 10.78 2.46
N ARG A 59 14.56 11.13 3.74
CA ARG A 59 14.34 12.50 4.26
C ARG A 59 13.05 13.13 3.70
N LEU A 60 11.98 12.35 3.62
CA LEU A 60 10.68 12.83 3.16
C LEU A 60 9.93 13.51 4.32
N ASP A 61 9.56 14.77 4.12
CA ASP A 61 8.63 15.53 4.98
C ASP A 61 7.32 15.80 4.20
N THR A 62 6.80 14.77 3.59
CA THR A 62 5.68 14.75 2.65
C THR A 62 4.60 13.77 3.12
N PRO A 63 3.38 13.79 2.53
CA PRO A 63 2.34 12.87 2.93
C PRO A 63 2.75 11.40 2.82
N MET A 64 2.19 10.58 3.71
CA MET A 64 2.32 9.12 3.70
C MET A 64 0.94 8.48 3.75
N ILE A 65 0.79 7.39 3.02
CA ILE A 65 -0.37 6.51 3.04
C ILE A 65 0.08 5.17 3.61
N THR A 66 -0.50 4.76 4.73
CA THR A 66 -0.19 3.50 5.40
C THR A 66 -1.44 2.64 5.56
N VAL A 67 -1.26 1.36 5.82
CA VAL A 67 -2.35 0.38 6.00
C VAL A 67 -3.33 0.38 4.80
N ASN A 68 -2.80 0.42 3.56
CA ASN A 68 -3.59 0.50 2.31
C ASN A 68 -4.52 1.73 2.22
N GLY A 69 -4.23 2.82 2.94
CA GLY A 69 -5.10 4.00 3.02
C GLY A 69 -5.95 4.06 4.29
N GLY A 70 -5.83 3.08 5.19
CA GLY A 70 -6.44 3.13 6.53
C GLY A 70 -5.92 4.29 7.37
N GLU A 71 -4.70 4.73 7.09
CA GLU A 71 -4.12 5.93 7.68
C GLU A 71 -3.52 6.83 6.60
N ILE A 72 -3.80 8.12 6.70
CA ILE A 72 -3.24 9.19 5.87
C ILE A 72 -2.54 10.17 6.81
N TRP A 73 -1.30 10.48 6.50
CA TRP A 73 -0.44 11.39 7.25
C TRP A 73 -0.11 12.59 6.38
N THR A 74 -0.21 13.81 6.90
CA THR A 74 0.21 15.03 6.17
C THR A 74 1.72 15.08 5.97
N LYS A 75 2.43 14.52 6.90
CA LYS A 75 3.88 14.27 6.95
C LYS A 75 4.17 13.26 8.06
N PRO A 76 5.38 12.72 8.19
CA PRO A 76 5.76 11.87 9.32
C PRO A 76 5.27 12.44 10.66
N HIS A 77 4.69 11.58 11.49
CA HIS A 77 4.11 11.89 12.82
C HIS A 77 2.90 12.84 12.85
N SER A 78 2.37 13.27 11.70
CA SER A 78 1.21 14.17 11.63
C SER A 78 0.04 13.46 10.98
N LEU A 79 -0.73 12.71 11.78
CA LEU A 79 -1.91 11.97 11.32
C LEU A 79 -2.98 12.96 10.85
N HIS A 80 -3.46 12.75 9.61
CA HIS A 80 -4.58 13.49 9.02
C HIS A 80 -5.90 12.74 9.21
N ARG A 81 -5.92 11.47 8.79
CA ARG A 81 -7.11 10.62 8.87
C ARG A 81 -6.74 9.19 9.23
N ARG A 82 -7.63 8.58 10.01
CA ARG A 82 -7.60 7.15 10.32
C ARG A 82 -8.99 6.57 10.14
N THR A 83 -9.10 5.46 9.43
CA THR A 83 -10.35 4.72 9.24
C THR A 83 -10.21 3.35 9.88
N LEU A 84 -11.11 3.04 10.81
CA LEU A 84 -11.08 1.78 11.55
C LEU A 84 -11.90 0.71 10.84
N LEU A 85 -11.43 -0.52 10.92
CA LEU A 85 -12.18 -1.72 10.57
C LEU A 85 -13.07 -2.12 11.77
N ASP A 86 -14.33 -2.43 11.50
CA ASP A 86 -15.30 -2.81 12.52
C ASP A 86 -14.85 -4.04 13.32
N SER A 87 -14.81 -3.92 14.64
CA SER A 87 -14.37 -4.98 15.56
C SER A 87 -15.23 -6.25 15.48
N GLN A 88 -16.53 -6.12 15.21
CA GLN A 88 -17.41 -7.30 15.03
C GLN A 88 -17.06 -8.06 13.75
N LYS A 89 -16.64 -7.34 12.69
CA LYS A 89 -16.12 -7.96 11.48
C LYS A 89 -14.81 -8.66 11.74
N VAL A 90 -13.89 -8.03 12.48
CA VAL A 90 -12.63 -8.66 12.87
C VAL A 90 -12.86 -9.94 13.66
N MET A 91 -13.84 -9.98 14.56
CA MET A 91 -14.21 -11.24 15.27
C MET A 91 -14.62 -12.34 14.29
N LYS A 92 -15.44 -12.02 13.29
CA LYS A 92 -15.88 -13.00 12.28
C LYS A 92 -14.71 -13.45 11.40
N LEU A 93 -13.86 -12.50 10.99
CA LEU A 93 -12.65 -12.80 10.22
C LEU A 93 -11.69 -13.71 11.01
N HIS A 94 -11.50 -13.43 12.29
CA HIS A 94 -10.69 -14.27 13.16
C HIS A 94 -11.29 -15.68 13.30
N ALA A 95 -12.59 -15.80 13.55
CA ALA A 95 -13.27 -17.11 13.63
C ALA A 95 -13.11 -17.92 12.32
N LEU A 96 -13.17 -17.25 11.16
CA LEU A 96 -12.94 -17.90 9.86
C LEU A 96 -11.49 -18.36 9.69
N ALA A 97 -10.51 -17.62 10.19
CA ALA A 97 -9.11 -18.01 10.20
C ALA A 97 -8.87 -19.28 11.04
N GLU A 98 -9.49 -19.35 12.23
CA GLU A 98 -9.44 -20.51 13.12
C GLU A 98 -10.13 -21.75 12.48
N GLN A 99 -11.28 -21.54 11.82
CA GLN A 99 -12.02 -22.62 11.15
C GLN A 99 -11.19 -23.29 10.04
N HIS A 100 -10.42 -22.50 9.28
CA HIS A 100 -9.58 -23.02 8.19
C HIS A 100 -8.13 -23.32 8.60
N ASP A 101 -7.78 -23.09 9.87
CA ASP A 101 -6.43 -23.25 10.43
C ASP A 101 -5.34 -22.54 9.62
N VAL A 102 -5.64 -21.34 9.08
CA VAL A 102 -4.69 -20.53 8.31
C VAL A 102 -3.91 -19.58 9.20
N TRP A 103 -2.79 -19.08 8.70
CA TRP A 103 -2.10 -17.95 9.33
C TRP A 103 -2.91 -16.67 9.12
N PHE A 104 -2.95 -15.82 10.16
CA PHE A 104 -3.63 -14.53 10.12
C PHE A 104 -2.87 -13.49 10.92
N TRP A 105 -3.15 -12.24 10.63
CA TRP A 105 -2.67 -11.08 11.40
C TRP A 105 -3.73 -9.98 11.43
N GLY A 106 -3.65 -9.11 12.44
CA GLY A 106 -4.46 -7.91 12.54
C GLY A 106 -3.63 -6.73 13.01
N TYR A 107 -3.85 -5.57 12.41
CA TYR A 107 -3.24 -4.31 12.83
C TYR A 107 -4.25 -3.52 13.65
N THR A 108 -3.84 -3.13 14.84
CA THR A 108 -4.56 -2.11 15.62
C THR A 108 -3.81 -0.78 15.54
N THR A 109 -4.38 0.25 16.14
CA THR A 109 -3.71 1.56 16.27
C THR A 109 -2.44 1.51 17.11
N ASN A 110 -2.24 0.48 17.91
CA ASN A 110 -1.18 0.39 18.92
C ASN A 110 -0.20 -0.76 18.65
N ASP A 111 -0.66 -1.87 18.04
CA ASP A 111 0.14 -3.09 17.92
C ASP A 111 -0.29 -3.93 16.71
N ILE A 112 0.54 -4.92 16.38
CA ILE A 112 0.26 -5.95 15.39
C ILE A 112 0.07 -7.27 16.13
N TYR A 113 -1.03 -7.93 15.87
CA TYR A 113 -1.37 -9.24 16.38
C TYR A 113 -1.33 -10.30 15.28
N ASN A 114 -1.11 -11.55 15.65
CA ASN A 114 -1.09 -12.66 14.70
C ASN A 114 -1.55 -13.97 15.39
N LYS A 115 -1.52 -15.06 14.66
CA LYS A 115 -1.93 -16.38 15.14
C LYS A 115 -1.20 -16.84 16.43
N GLU A 116 0.06 -16.45 16.61
CA GLU A 116 0.84 -16.82 17.82
C GLU A 116 0.52 -15.92 19.03
N ARG A 117 0.15 -14.68 18.77
CA ARG A 117 -0.16 -13.68 19.79
C ARG A 117 -1.40 -12.91 19.38
N TRP A 118 -2.56 -13.38 19.79
CA TRP A 118 -3.82 -12.68 19.56
C TRP A 118 -4.20 -11.80 20.75
N VAL A 119 -4.97 -10.75 20.49
CA VAL A 119 -5.47 -9.81 21.51
C VAL A 119 -6.48 -10.50 22.41
N GLY A 120 -6.47 -10.14 23.73
CA GLY A 120 -7.44 -10.69 24.70
C GLY A 120 -8.87 -10.19 24.49
N ASP A 121 -9.07 -8.97 24.01
CA ASP A 121 -10.38 -8.37 23.71
C ASP A 121 -10.42 -7.75 22.32
N THR A 122 -11.00 -8.48 21.39
CA THR A 122 -11.13 -8.05 19.99
C THR A 122 -12.13 -6.89 19.84
N ILE A 123 -13.17 -6.82 20.68
CA ILE A 123 -14.27 -5.86 20.55
C ILE A 123 -13.81 -4.44 20.90
N THR A 124 -13.04 -4.26 21.95
CA THR A 124 -12.60 -2.94 22.39
C THR A 124 -11.35 -2.44 21.67
N SER A 125 -10.72 -3.29 20.85
CA SER A 125 -9.55 -2.94 20.08
C SER A 125 -9.91 -2.08 18.86
N HIS A 126 -9.06 -1.09 18.56
CA HIS A 126 -9.22 -0.22 17.39
C HIS A 126 -8.45 -0.81 16.19
N TRP A 127 -9.16 -1.57 15.38
CA TRP A 127 -8.58 -2.28 14.24
C TRP A 127 -8.42 -1.39 13.01
N LEU A 128 -7.32 -1.59 12.29
CA LEU A 128 -7.01 -0.91 11.03
C LEU A 128 -7.10 -1.85 9.83
N LYS A 129 -6.63 -3.08 10.00
CA LYS A 129 -6.55 -4.10 8.95
C LYS A 129 -6.58 -5.49 9.56
N PHE A 130 -7.11 -6.45 8.81
CA PHE A 130 -6.95 -7.88 9.05
C PHE A 130 -6.40 -8.56 7.80
N GLY A 131 -5.74 -9.71 7.96
CA GLY A 131 -5.23 -10.45 6.81
C GLY A 131 -5.08 -11.94 7.06
N TYR A 132 -5.14 -12.71 5.98
CA TYR A 132 -4.89 -14.16 5.93
C TYR A 132 -3.69 -14.47 5.08
N TYR A 133 -2.96 -15.51 5.43
CA TYR A 133 -1.91 -16.08 4.61
C TYR A 133 -2.00 -17.61 4.60
N THR A 134 -1.91 -18.19 3.42
CA THR A 134 -1.71 -19.62 3.23
C THR A 134 -1.21 -19.91 1.81
N GLU A 135 -0.30 -20.85 1.67
CA GLU A 135 0.12 -21.36 0.37
C GLU A 135 -0.91 -22.33 -0.23
N ASN A 136 -1.92 -22.75 0.55
CA ASN A 136 -3.04 -23.56 0.08
C ASN A 136 -4.07 -22.66 -0.65
N LEU A 137 -3.87 -22.45 -1.96
CA LEU A 137 -4.74 -21.61 -2.77
C LEU A 137 -6.23 -22.03 -2.78
N PRO A 138 -6.60 -23.34 -2.79
CA PRO A 138 -7.98 -23.74 -2.58
C PRO A 138 -8.61 -23.17 -1.32
N ILE A 139 -7.96 -23.27 -0.17
CA ILE A 139 -8.45 -22.70 1.11
C ILE A 139 -8.51 -21.17 1.03
N LEU A 140 -7.48 -20.53 0.48
CA LEU A 140 -7.49 -19.08 0.33
C LEU A 140 -8.68 -18.60 -0.52
N ASN A 141 -8.99 -19.33 -1.59
CA ASN A 141 -10.14 -19.03 -2.46
C ASN A 141 -11.50 -19.31 -1.77
N GLU A 142 -11.60 -20.30 -0.90
CA GLU A 142 -12.82 -20.52 -0.09
C GLU A 142 -13.05 -19.34 0.85
N ILE A 143 -12.03 -18.93 1.59
CA ILE A 143 -12.08 -17.75 2.46
C ILE A 143 -12.47 -16.51 1.65
N LEU A 144 -11.82 -16.28 0.51
CA LEU A 144 -12.08 -15.12 -0.34
C LEU A 144 -13.54 -15.08 -0.80
N LYS A 145 -14.09 -16.21 -1.30
CA LYS A 145 -15.48 -16.31 -1.74
C LYS A 145 -16.46 -16.02 -0.59
N GLU A 146 -16.19 -16.48 0.61
CA GLU A 146 -17.02 -16.23 1.76
C GLU A 146 -17.02 -14.74 2.12
N ILE A 147 -15.86 -14.15 2.35
CA ILE A 147 -15.78 -12.75 2.78
C ILE A 147 -16.23 -11.74 1.71
N GLN A 148 -16.20 -12.10 0.41
CA GLN A 148 -16.76 -11.30 -0.68
C GLN A 148 -18.28 -11.15 -0.58
N THR A 149 -18.96 -12.01 0.16
CA THR A 149 -20.41 -11.87 0.44
C THR A 149 -20.71 -10.94 1.59
N TRP A 150 -19.70 -10.47 2.31
CA TRP A 150 -19.89 -9.61 3.49
C TRP A 150 -19.81 -8.13 3.09
N ASP A 151 -20.77 -7.33 3.55
CA ASP A 151 -20.76 -5.89 3.33
C ASP A 151 -19.69 -5.18 4.15
N GLY A 152 -19.25 -4.02 3.67
CA GLY A 152 -18.41 -3.09 4.43
C GLY A 152 -16.95 -3.51 4.55
N LEU A 153 -16.46 -4.35 3.63
CA LEU A 153 -15.05 -4.75 3.51
C LEU A 153 -14.46 -4.24 2.19
N GLU A 154 -13.24 -3.77 2.26
CA GLU A 154 -12.35 -3.59 1.11
C GLU A 154 -11.35 -4.75 1.12
N ILE A 155 -11.37 -5.57 0.07
CA ILE A 155 -10.60 -6.81 -0.01
C ILE A 155 -9.57 -6.67 -1.11
N THR A 156 -8.31 -6.91 -0.77
CA THR A 156 -7.17 -6.85 -1.71
C THR A 156 -6.12 -7.88 -1.33
N ASN A 157 -4.95 -7.82 -1.96
CA ASN A 157 -3.77 -8.57 -1.57
C ASN A 157 -2.48 -7.78 -1.86
N SER A 158 -1.40 -8.19 -1.23
CA SER A 158 -0.02 -7.78 -1.53
C SER A 158 0.85 -8.96 -1.98
N SER A 159 0.27 -10.15 -2.10
CA SER A 159 0.88 -11.39 -2.55
C SER A 159 -0.20 -12.34 -3.06
N PRO A 160 0.07 -13.26 -3.99
CA PRO A 160 -0.86 -14.31 -4.41
C PRO A 160 -1.33 -15.25 -3.28
N TYR A 161 -0.61 -15.24 -2.15
CA TYR A 161 -0.84 -16.15 -1.01
C TYR A 161 -1.50 -15.47 0.18
N ASN A 162 -1.93 -14.20 0.05
CA ASN A 162 -2.58 -13.49 1.14
C ASN A 162 -3.89 -12.82 0.70
N ILE A 163 -4.70 -12.50 1.70
CA ILE A 163 -5.86 -11.61 1.57
C ILE A 163 -5.67 -10.52 2.62
N GLU A 164 -5.85 -9.28 2.23
CA GLU A 164 -5.83 -8.10 3.10
C GLU A 164 -7.20 -7.45 3.13
N ILE A 165 -7.69 -7.15 4.32
CA ILE A 165 -9.03 -6.62 4.55
C ILE A 165 -8.93 -5.31 5.31
N ASN A 166 -9.47 -4.26 4.72
CA ASN A 166 -9.69 -2.95 5.31
C ASN A 166 -11.19 -2.65 5.39
N SER A 167 -11.57 -1.55 6.01
CA SER A 167 -12.94 -1.02 5.94
C SER A 167 -13.30 -0.63 4.51
N GLN A 168 -14.54 -0.80 4.10
CA GLN A 168 -15.04 -0.45 2.77
C GLN A 168 -14.67 0.97 2.36
N GLY A 169 -14.21 1.15 1.13
CA GLY A 169 -13.77 2.42 0.56
C GLY A 169 -12.37 2.86 1.00
N VAL A 170 -11.69 2.06 1.83
CA VAL A 170 -10.29 2.29 2.20
C VAL A 170 -9.38 1.60 1.20
N SER A 171 -8.73 2.38 0.35
CA SER A 171 -7.76 1.88 -0.63
C SER A 171 -6.61 2.88 -0.81
N LYS A 172 -5.50 2.43 -1.40
CA LYS A 172 -4.40 3.33 -1.79
C LYS A 172 -4.89 4.43 -2.74
N ALA A 173 -5.88 4.12 -3.59
CA ALA A 173 -6.47 5.10 -4.51
C ALA A 173 -7.26 6.18 -3.78
N SER A 174 -8.23 5.82 -2.94
CA SER A 174 -9.04 6.79 -2.21
C SER A 174 -8.20 7.68 -1.27
N ALA A 175 -7.14 7.10 -0.68
CA ALA A 175 -6.19 7.85 0.13
C ALA A 175 -5.34 8.81 -0.73
N LEU A 176 -4.92 8.39 -1.93
CA LEU A 176 -4.16 9.22 -2.85
C LEU A 176 -4.98 10.39 -3.39
N GLU A 177 -6.27 10.18 -3.70
CA GLU A 177 -7.21 11.26 -4.05
C GLU A 177 -7.33 12.29 -2.93
N GLU A 178 -7.35 11.84 -1.66
CA GLU A 178 -7.39 12.75 -0.52
C GLU A 178 -6.07 13.52 -0.36
N VAL A 179 -4.92 12.86 -0.52
CA VAL A 179 -3.61 13.52 -0.54
C VAL A 179 -3.56 14.57 -1.66
N CYS A 180 -4.04 14.25 -2.86
CA CYS A 180 -4.12 15.22 -3.95
C CYS A 180 -4.98 16.42 -3.58
N ARG A 181 -6.15 16.21 -2.97
CA ARG A 181 -7.04 17.30 -2.51
C ARG A 181 -6.35 18.18 -1.48
N MET A 182 -5.61 17.60 -0.52
CA MET A 182 -4.86 18.34 0.50
C MET A 182 -3.76 19.23 -0.12
N LEU A 183 -3.12 18.76 -1.20
CA LEU A 183 -2.01 19.44 -1.85
C LEU A 183 -2.47 20.38 -2.99
N GLY A 184 -3.75 20.37 -3.36
CA GLY A 184 -4.26 21.10 -4.52
C GLY A 184 -3.73 20.54 -5.85
N TYR A 185 -3.61 19.21 -5.94
CA TYR A 185 -3.20 18.49 -7.15
C TYR A 185 -4.37 17.73 -7.75
N ASP A 186 -4.32 17.51 -9.07
CA ASP A 186 -5.23 16.62 -9.77
C ASP A 186 -4.61 15.23 -9.91
N MET A 187 -5.43 14.16 -9.94
CA MET A 187 -4.95 12.80 -10.13
C MET A 187 -4.21 12.61 -11.47
N SER A 188 -4.49 13.42 -12.49
CA SER A 188 -3.75 13.45 -13.75
C SER A 188 -2.30 13.92 -13.62
N GLU A 189 -1.95 14.58 -12.51
CA GLU A 189 -0.59 15.05 -12.17
C GLU A 189 0.18 14.03 -11.32
N VAL A 190 -0.40 12.84 -11.08
CA VAL A 190 0.17 11.77 -10.24
C VAL A 190 0.84 10.71 -11.10
N VAL A 191 2.02 10.24 -10.66
CA VAL A 191 2.60 8.96 -11.07
C VAL A 191 2.43 7.99 -9.90
N ALA A 192 1.73 6.87 -10.10
CA ALA A 192 1.59 5.80 -9.12
C ALA A 192 2.37 4.57 -9.57
N VAL A 193 3.24 4.05 -8.69
CA VAL A 193 4.11 2.89 -8.96
C VAL A 193 3.82 1.81 -7.93
N GLY A 194 3.57 0.59 -8.40
CA GLY A 194 3.26 -0.54 -7.53
C GLY A 194 3.42 -1.88 -8.25
N ASP A 195 3.20 -2.98 -7.54
CA ASP A 195 3.42 -4.34 -8.04
C ASP A 195 2.28 -5.32 -7.70
N SER A 196 1.40 -4.99 -6.77
CA SER A 196 0.39 -5.90 -6.22
C SER A 196 -1.04 -5.40 -6.41
N LEU A 197 -2.05 -6.25 -6.13
CA LEU A 197 -3.45 -5.90 -6.40
C LEU A 197 -3.93 -4.67 -5.62
N ASN A 198 -3.35 -4.40 -4.43
CA ASN A 198 -3.65 -3.20 -3.64
C ASN A 198 -3.23 -1.88 -4.33
N ASP A 199 -2.40 -1.95 -5.40
CA ASP A 199 -1.97 -0.80 -6.18
C ASP A 199 -2.85 -0.52 -7.40
N ILE A 200 -3.60 -1.52 -7.89
CA ILE A 200 -4.33 -1.43 -9.17
C ILE A 200 -5.23 -0.21 -9.24
N ALA A 201 -5.99 0.07 -8.18
CA ALA A 201 -6.91 1.20 -8.16
C ALA A 201 -6.15 2.54 -8.29
N ALA A 202 -5.03 2.71 -7.58
CA ALA A 202 -4.18 3.90 -7.66
C ALA A 202 -3.50 4.02 -9.03
N ILE A 203 -3.01 2.91 -9.58
CA ILE A 203 -2.42 2.83 -10.92
C ILE A 203 -3.42 3.27 -11.99
N ARG A 204 -4.67 2.80 -11.92
CA ARG A 204 -5.73 3.16 -12.88
C ARG A 204 -6.17 4.61 -12.77
N ALA A 205 -6.28 5.14 -11.56
CA ALA A 205 -6.77 6.49 -11.31
C ALA A 205 -5.73 7.58 -11.60
N SER A 206 -4.44 7.26 -11.61
CA SER A 206 -3.36 8.24 -11.77
C SER A 206 -3.13 8.68 -13.22
N GLY A 207 -2.51 9.85 -13.40
CA GLY A 207 -2.08 10.37 -14.70
C GLY A 207 -1.12 9.42 -15.43
N LEU A 208 -0.21 8.78 -14.67
CA LEU A 208 0.65 7.69 -15.13
C LEU A 208 0.68 6.57 -14.09
N GLY A 209 -0.01 5.48 -14.38
CA GLY A 209 0.10 4.24 -13.62
C GLY A 209 1.24 3.38 -14.16
N VAL A 210 2.11 2.95 -13.27
CA VAL A 210 3.30 2.15 -13.60
C VAL A 210 3.29 0.86 -12.79
N ALA A 211 3.41 -0.28 -13.47
CA ALA A 211 3.65 -1.57 -12.85
C ALA A 211 5.13 -1.88 -12.82
N MET A 212 5.60 -2.45 -11.73
CA MET A 212 6.96 -3.00 -11.65
C MET A 212 7.13 -4.23 -12.55
N GLY A 213 8.34 -4.51 -13.01
CA GLY A 213 8.64 -5.70 -13.82
C GLY A 213 8.32 -7.03 -13.14
N ASN A 214 8.41 -7.07 -11.81
CA ASN A 214 8.03 -8.19 -10.96
C ASN A 214 6.54 -8.19 -10.55
N ALA A 215 5.74 -7.22 -11.01
CA ALA A 215 4.33 -7.11 -10.61
C ALA A 215 3.49 -8.31 -11.06
N GLN A 216 2.39 -8.54 -10.35
CA GLN A 216 1.37 -9.50 -10.75
C GLN A 216 0.82 -9.15 -12.15
N ASP A 217 0.39 -10.13 -12.94
CA ASP A 217 -0.01 -9.91 -14.34
C ASP A 217 -1.22 -8.98 -14.46
N GLU A 218 -2.15 -9.02 -13.50
CA GLU A 218 -3.31 -8.13 -13.43
C GLU A 218 -2.88 -6.66 -13.23
N VAL A 219 -1.80 -6.42 -12.47
CA VAL A 219 -1.23 -5.08 -12.24
C VAL A 219 -0.57 -4.57 -13.52
N LYS A 220 0.21 -5.42 -14.19
CA LYS A 220 0.82 -5.09 -15.49
C LYS A 220 -0.24 -4.76 -16.54
N ALA A 221 -1.32 -5.53 -16.59
CA ALA A 221 -2.43 -5.29 -17.50
C ALA A 221 -3.21 -3.99 -17.21
N ALA A 222 -3.21 -3.53 -15.96
CA ALA A 222 -3.86 -2.28 -15.54
C ALA A 222 -3.02 -1.03 -15.77
N ALA A 223 -1.69 -1.17 -15.87
CA ALA A 223 -0.75 -0.07 -15.95
C ALA A 223 -0.60 0.46 -17.39
N LYS A 224 -0.27 1.76 -17.51
CA LYS A 224 0.11 2.38 -18.79
C LYS A 224 1.54 2.05 -19.19
N VAL A 225 2.39 1.74 -18.21
CA VAL A 225 3.81 1.45 -18.39
C VAL A 225 4.20 0.31 -17.47
N VAL A 226 5.05 -0.60 -17.95
CA VAL A 226 5.77 -1.56 -17.12
C VAL A 226 7.25 -1.13 -17.11
N THR A 227 7.81 -0.94 -15.92
CA THR A 227 9.23 -0.60 -15.71
C THR A 227 10.06 -1.84 -15.40
N GLY A 228 11.34 -1.67 -15.09
CA GLY A 228 12.19 -2.75 -14.57
C GLY A 228 11.68 -3.29 -13.23
N SER A 229 12.21 -4.42 -12.81
CA SER A 229 11.89 -5.00 -11.50
C SER A 229 12.46 -4.15 -10.35
N HIS A 230 12.02 -4.43 -9.12
CA HIS A 230 12.57 -3.82 -7.91
C HIS A 230 14.08 -4.12 -7.73
N GLN A 231 14.56 -5.27 -8.24
CA GLN A 231 16.00 -5.61 -8.27
C GLN A 231 16.78 -4.83 -9.33
N GLU A 232 16.12 -4.38 -10.40
CA GLU A 232 16.70 -3.62 -11.50
C GLU A 232 16.50 -2.11 -11.35
N HIS A 233 16.19 -1.65 -10.15
CA HIS A 233 15.98 -0.23 -9.84
C HIS A 233 14.83 0.40 -10.67
N GLY A 234 13.71 -0.32 -10.86
CA GLY A 234 12.59 0.13 -11.69
C GLY A 234 12.03 1.49 -11.29
N VAL A 235 12.01 1.85 -9.99
CA VAL A 235 11.61 3.17 -9.52
C VAL A 235 12.52 4.29 -10.07
N ALA A 236 13.84 4.07 -10.06
CA ALA A 236 14.78 5.03 -10.63
C ALA A 236 14.54 5.23 -12.14
N GLN A 237 14.24 4.16 -12.88
CA GLN A 237 13.90 4.23 -14.31
C GLN A 237 12.61 5.04 -14.55
N VAL A 238 11.59 4.87 -13.71
CA VAL A 238 10.36 5.69 -13.78
C VAL A 238 10.67 7.17 -13.60
N ILE A 239 11.46 7.51 -12.59
CA ILE A 239 11.81 8.91 -12.31
C ILE A 239 12.58 9.52 -13.48
N GLN A 240 13.56 8.81 -14.02
CA GLN A 240 14.36 9.27 -15.15
C GLN A 240 13.53 9.48 -16.41
N ASN A 241 12.69 8.50 -16.75
CA ASN A 241 12.07 8.44 -18.05
C ASN A 241 10.74 9.22 -18.13
N TYR A 242 10.08 9.47 -17.00
CA TYR A 242 8.71 10.01 -17.00
C TYR A 242 8.51 11.18 -16.05
N VAL A 243 9.17 11.20 -14.88
CA VAL A 243 8.96 12.25 -13.87
C VAL A 243 9.81 13.48 -14.15
N LEU A 244 11.10 13.30 -14.43
CA LEU A 244 12.07 14.38 -14.63
C LEU A 244 12.36 14.68 -16.11
N ARG A 245 11.67 13.99 -17.01
CA ARG A 245 11.85 14.24 -18.45
C ARG A 245 11.21 15.58 -18.81
N THR A 246 12.03 16.53 -19.21
CA THR A 246 11.66 17.82 -19.80
C THR A 246 11.29 17.70 -21.27
#